data_b45327a105dd7011118ef37983f0bf48
#
_entry.id   b45327a105dd7011118ef37983f0bf48
#
_cell.length_a   1.000
_cell.length_b   1.000
_cell.length_c   1.000
_cell.angle_alpha   90.00
_cell.angle_beta   90.00
_cell.angle_gamma   90.00
#
_symmetry.space_group_name_H-M   'P 1'
#
loop_
_entity.id
_entity.type
_entity.pdbx_description
1 polymer ?
#
loop_
_entity_poly.entity_id
_entity_poly.type
_entity_poly.pdbx_seq_one_letter_code
_entity_poly.pdbx_strand_id
1 'polypeptide(L)'
;LSRRQRQMCIRDRNESDSWSLNAVTGIYDDPENQAQLPLSVDFANGGHLAVCGSVVTGKSTFLQTLIYSLAVKYSPNVVNFYILDFSSGMLSSFEKLPHTGGVLRENDVEKIGKFFSMIKGIIDERKKLFNGGNYRQYVKVHGTEIPSIVIVIDNFAGFKEKTENAYEDTLIHLSREGVGYGIFLALSSAGFGMAEIQNRIGDNIRTVVSLEMGDKFKYMDVMRATHIDLSLIHISEPTRPL
;
A
#
# COMPACT_ATOMS: atom_id res chain seq x y z
N LEU A 1 -26.42 14.01 4.91
CA LEU A 1 -25.19 14.18 5.69
C LEU A 1 -25.42 15.22 6.78
N SER A 2 -25.34 14.83 8.05
CA SER A 2 -25.61 15.72 9.17
C SER A 2 -24.57 16.83 9.29
N ARG A 3 -24.94 17.97 9.92
CA ARG A 3 -24.02 19.09 10.20
C ARG A 3 -22.74 18.63 10.96
N ARG A 4 -22.84 17.57 11.79
CA ARG A 4 -21.68 16.97 12.50
C ARG A 4 -20.68 16.27 11.56
N GLN A 5 -21.15 15.61 10.50
CA GLN A 5 -20.26 14.98 9.52
C GLN A 5 -19.52 16.01 8.64
N ARG A 6 -20.17 17.15 8.34
CA ARG A 6 -19.49 18.27 7.67
C ARG A 6 -18.44 18.96 8.53
N GLN A 7 -18.66 19.07 9.83
CA GLN A 7 -17.66 19.63 10.75
C GLN A 7 -16.45 18.72 10.96
N MET A 8 -16.61 17.39 10.91
CA MET A 8 -15.50 16.45 10.99
C MET A 8 -14.57 16.56 9.77
N CYS A 9 -15.13 16.71 8.54
CA CYS A 9 -14.32 16.92 7.33
C CYS A 9 -13.60 18.28 7.25
N ILE A 10 -14.04 19.28 8.04
CA ILE A 10 -13.44 20.63 8.05
C ILE A 10 -12.36 20.76 9.13
N ARG A 11 -12.44 19.97 10.21
CA ARG A 11 -11.48 20.04 11.32
C ARG A 11 -10.11 19.45 10.97
N ASP A 12 -10.06 18.46 10.07
CA ASP A 12 -8.80 17.82 9.64
C ASP A 12 -7.99 18.66 8.63
N ARG A 13 -8.52 19.81 8.18
CA ARG A 13 -7.79 20.70 7.23
C ARG A 13 -6.82 21.65 7.86
N ASN A 14 -6.81 21.80 9.18
CA ASN A 14 -6.03 22.83 9.88
C ASN A 14 -4.91 22.32 10.78
N GLU A 15 -4.57 21.03 10.74
CA GLU A 15 -3.44 20.52 11.49
C GLU A 15 -2.37 19.95 10.58
N SER A 16 -1.29 20.67 10.54
CA SER A 16 0.06 20.42 10.03
C SER A 16 0.33 20.81 8.56
N ASP A 17 1.25 21.75 8.38
CA ASP A 17 2.00 22.08 7.15
C ASP A 17 2.79 20.90 6.54
N SER A 18 2.49 19.67 6.89
CA SER A 18 3.14 18.48 6.38
C SER A 18 2.19 17.68 5.49
N TRP A 19 2.62 17.44 4.25
CA TRP A 19 1.96 16.48 3.37
C TRP A 19 1.76 15.13 4.06
N SER A 20 0.54 14.60 3.98
CA SER A 20 0.16 13.30 4.55
C SER A 20 -0.48 12.41 3.51
N LEU A 21 -0.24 11.11 3.57
CA LEU A 21 -0.91 10.08 2.77
C LEU A 21 -1.21 8.89 3.68
N ASN A 22 -2.32 9.01 4.41
CA ASN A 22 -2.70 8.10 5.49
C ASN A 22 -4.06 7.46 5.22
N ALA A 23 -4.10 6.12 5.19
CA ALA A 23 -5.28 5.30 5.03
C ALA A 23 -5.69 4.67 6.36
N VAL A 24 -6.95 4.84 6.77
CA VAL A 24 -7.52 4.09 7.89
C VAL A 24 -8.00 2.74 7.35
N THR A 25 -7.42 1.65 7.85
CA THR A 25 -7.67 0.29 7.37
C THR A 25 -8.43 -0.59 8.35
N GLY A 26 -8.64 -0.11 9.56
CA GLY A 26 -9.37 -0.82 10.61
C GLY A 26 -9.35 -0.10 11.93
N ILE A 27 -9.70 -0.81 12.97
CA ILE A 27 -9.66 -0.36 14.37
C ILE A 27 -8.89 -1.42 15.15
N TYR A 28 -8.06 -1.02 16.09
CA TYR A 28 -7.43 -1.91 17.04
C TYR A 28 -7.81 -1.53 18.47
N ASP A 29 -7.92 -2.53 19.34
CA ASP A 29 -8.14 -2.33 20.75
C ASP A 29 -6.82 -2.03 21.46
N ASP A 30 -6.81 -1.00 22.28
CA ASP A 30 -5.74 -0.67 23.21
C ASP A 30 -6.23 -0.96 24.65
N PRO A 31 -5.98 -2.18 25.18
CA PRO A 31 -6.49 -2.59 26.50
C PRO A 31 -5.88 -1.79 27.65
N GLU A 32 -4.65 -1.30 27.49
CA GLU A 32 -3.94 -0.54 28.52
C GLU A 32 -4.62 0.82 28.76
N ASN A 33 -5.07 1.45 27.67
CA ASN A 33 -5.76 2.74 27.73
C ASN A 33 -7.29 2.62 27.65
N GLN A 34 -7.84 1.40 27.61
CA GLN A 34 -9.27 1.12 27.41
C GLN A 34 -9.88 1.89 26.23
N ALA A 35 -9.16 1.97 25.12
CA ALA A 35 -9.51 2.74 23.95
C ALA A 35 -9.51 1.89 22.68
N GLN A 36 -10.39 2.25 21.73
CA GLN A 36 -10.35 1.75 20.36
C GLN A 36 -9.75 2.83 19.48
N LEU A 37 -8.64 2.50 18.82
CA LEU A 37 -7.89 3.43 18.01
C LEU A 37 -7.92 3.01 16.53
N PRO A 38 -7.91 3.97 15.58
CA PRO A 38 -7.86 3.65 14.17
C PRO A 38 -6.52 3.00 13.81
N LEU A 39 -6.56 1.82 13.18
CA LEU A 39 -5.42 1.23 12.54
C LEU A 39 -5.20 1.93 11.20
N SER A 40 -4.07 2.60 11.04
CA SER A 40 -3.79 3.36 9.84
C SER A 40 -2.46 3.01 9.20
N VAL A 41 -2.43 3.07 7.86
CA VAL A 41 -1.22 2.94 7.04
C VAL A 41 -0.82 4.33 6.58
N ASP A 42 0.35 4.78 7.00
CA ASP A 42 0.89 6.10 6.65
C ASP A 42 2.02 5.95 5.62
N PHE A 43 1.70 6.18 4.35
CA PHE A 43 2.69 6.14 3.26
C PHE A 43 3.69 7.29 3.34
N ALA A 44 3.29 8.43 3.89
CA ALA A 44 4.17 9.60 4.00
C ALA A 44 5.37 9.34 4.91
N ASN A 45 5.18 8.60 6.01
CA ASN A 45 6.22 8.29 6.98
C ASN A 45 6.69 6.83 6.89
N GLY A 46 5.79 5.90 6.60
CA GLY A 46 6.06 4.46 6.53
C GLY A 46 6.61 3.97 5.19
N GLY A 47 6.44 4.75 4.10
CA GLY A 47 6.91 4.35 2.78
C GLY A 47 6.09 3.18 2.18
N HIS A 48 6.77 2.16 1.67
CA HIS A 48 6.14 1.00 1.06
C HIS A 48 5.44 0.10 2.08
N LEU A 49 4.40 -0.62 1.61
CA LEU A 49 3.57 -1.54 2.39
C LEU A 49 3.68 -2.97 1.86
N ALA A 50 3.82 -3.93 2.76
CA ALA A 50 3.54 -5.34 2.48
C ALA A 50 2.39 -5.84 3.36
N VAL A 51 1.48 -6.60 2.75
CA VAL A 51 0.39 -7.30 3.44
C VAL A 51 0.65 -8.79 3.28
N CYS A 52 1.03 -9.44 4.37
CA CYS A 52 1.43 -10.85 4.38
C CYS A 52 0.38 -11.70 5.11
N GLY A 53 0.15 -12.90 4.62
CA GLY A 53 -0.80 -13.84 5.23
C GLY A 53 -1.04 -15.08 4.38
N SER A 54 -1.59 -16.13 4.98
CA SER A 54 -1.96 -17.36 4.29
C SER A 54 -3.02 -17.13 3.21
N VAL A 55 -3.35 -18.15 2.47
CA VAL A 55 -4.42 -18.08 1.46
C VAL A 55 -5.77 -17.83 2.15
N VAL A 56 -6.62 -16.99 1.54
CA VAL A 56 -7.98 -16.65 2.03
C VAL A 56 -8.01 -15.89 3.38
N THR A 57 -6.93 -15.26 3.79
CA THR A 57 -6.88 -14.48 5.06
C THR A 57 -7.31 -13.02 4.92
N GLY A 58 -7.78 -12.60 3.75
CA GLY A 58 -8.28 -11.24 3.53
C GLY A 58 -7.27 -10.22 3.00
N LYS A 59 -6.13 -10.65 2.42
CA LYS A 59 -5.13 -9.73 1.83
C LYS A 59 -5.73 -8.79 0.78
N SER A 60 -6.47 -9.34 -0.17
CA SER A 60 -7.14 -8.54 -1.22
C SER A 60 -8.20 -7.61 -0.63
N THR A 61 -8.93 -8.05 0.40
CA THR A 61 -9.91 -7.21 1.12
C THR A 61 -9.22 -6.07 1.85
N PHE A 62 -8.06 -6.32 2.45
CA PHE A 62 -7.25 -5.26 3.06
C PHE A 62 -6.81 -4.21 2.02
N LEU A 63 -6.34 -4.65 0.85
CA LEU A 63 -5.97 -3.74 -0.25
C LEU A 63 -7.18 -2.96 -0.77
N GLN A 64 -8.37 -3.57 -0.84
CA GLN A 64 -9.61 -2.85 -1.17
C GLN A 64 -9.90 -1.74 -0.15
N THR A 65 -9.83 -2.05 1.14
CA THR A 65 -10.04 -1.09 2.22
C THR A 65 -9.03 0.05 2.15
N LEU A 66 -7.75 -0.26 1.87
CA LEU A 66 -6.68 0.69 1.69
C LEU A 66 -6.97 1.69 0.56
N ILE A 67 -7.29 1.18 -0.64
CA ILE A 67 -7.62 2.00 -1.82
C ILE A 67 -8.85 2.85 -1.54
N TYR A 68 -9.90 2.25 -0.99
CA TYR A 68 -11.14 2.97 -0.66
C TYR A 68 -10.90 4.10 0.35
N SER A 69 -10.16 3.82 1.42
CA SER A 69 -9.83 4.81 2.46
C SER A 69 -9.06 6.01 1.90
N LEU A 70 -8.06 5.76 1.05
CA LEU A 70 -7.32 6.83 0.39
C LEU A 70 -8.19 7.63 -0.58
N ALA A 71 -9.00 6.95 -1.38
CA ALA A 71 -9.85 7.59 -2.39
C ALA A 71 -10.97 8.45 -1.78
N VAL A 72 -11.49 8.07 -0.61
CA VAL A 72 -12.49 8.87 0.11
C VAL A 72 -11.86 10.10 0.75
N LYS A 73 -10.64 9.98 1.22
CA LYS A 73 -9.94 11.06 1.97
C LYS A 73 -9.25 12.07 1.06
N TYR A 74 -8.67 11.63 -0.05
CA TYR A 74 -7.87 12.44 -0.95
C TYR A 74 -8.51 12.54 -2.34
N SER A 75 -8.25 13.63 -3.04
CA SER A 75 -8.71 13.79 -4.44
C SER A 75 -7.73 13.11 -5.42
N PRO A 76 -8.14 12.87 -6.68
CA PRO A 76 -7.25 12.33 -7.72
C PRO A 76 -6.01 13.20 -7.99
N ASN A 77 -6.04 14.48 -7.66
CA ASN A 77 -4.88 15.37 -7.78
C ASN A 77 -3.84 15.11 -6.69
N VAL A 78 -4.19 14.38 -5.63
CA VAL A 78 -3.29 14.07 -4.50
C VAL A 78 -2.74 12.66 -4.61
N VAL A 79 -3.56 11.69 -5.01
CA VAL A 79 -3.16 10.28 -5.12
C VAL A 79 -3.78 9.60 -6.32
N ASN A 80 -2.96 8.84 -7.04
CA ASN A 80 -3.38 7.95 -8.12
C ASN A 80 -2.99 6.51 -7.83
N PHE A 81 -3.82 5.58 -8.30
CA PHE A 81 -3.58 4.15 -8.15
C PHE A 81 -3.30 3.51 -9.50
N TYR A 82 -2.31 2.62 -9.51
CA TYR A 82 -2.13 1.63 -10.56
C TYR A 82 -2.20 0.25 -9.93
N ILE A 83 -3.11 -0.58 -10.41
CA ILE A 83 -3.47 -1.84 -9.76
C ILE A 83 -3.07 -3.00 -10.67
N LEU A 84 -2.26 -3.90 -10.16
CA LEU A 84 -1.88 -5.16 -10.81
C LEU A 84 -2.56 -6.28 -10.02
N ASP A 85 -3.70 -6.77 -10.54
CA ASP A 85 -4.52 -7.80 -9.90
C ASP A 85 -4.18 -9.18 -10.48
N PHE A 86 -3.33 -9.90 -9.78
CA PHE A 86 -2.91 -11.28 -10.09
C PHE A 86 -3.54 -12.31 -9.14
N SER A 87 -4.63 -11.93 -8.49
CA SER A 87 -5.39 -12.78 -7.58
C SER A 87 -6.77 -13.10 -8.13
N SER A 88 -7.81 -12.75 -7.41
CA SER A 88 -9.20 -13.11 -7.71
C SER A 88 -9.97 -12.11 -8.58
N GLY A 89 -9.35 -11.03 -9.04
CA GLY A 89 -10.01 -9.95 -9.78
C GLY A 89 -10.85 -9.02 -8.90
N MET A 90 -10.75 -9.11 -7.58
CA MET A 90 -11.52 -8.29 -6.63
C MET A 90 -11.22 -6.79 -6.76
N LEU A 91 -9.99 -6.45 -7.12
CA LEU A 91 -9.56 -5.04 -7.26
C LEU A 91 -10.06 -4.40 -8.56
N SER A 92 -10.65 -5.18 -9.47
CA SER A 92 -11.25 -4.67 -10.70
C SER A 92 -12.44 -3.71 -10.46
N SER A 93 -13.06 -3.77 -9.28
CA SER A 93 -14.11 -2.84 -8.87
C SER A 93 -13.66 -1.37 -8.86
N PHE A 94 -12.35 -1.13 -8.74
CA PHE A 94 -11.76 0.22 -8.75
C PHE A 94 -11.39 0.76 -10.14
N GLU A 95 -11.64 0.00 -11.22
CA GLU A 95 -11.28 0.41 -12.58
C GLU A 95 -11.94 1.75 -13.00
N LYS A 96 -13.17 1.99 -12.52
CA LYS A 96 -13.92 3.23 -12.81
C LYS A 96 -13.68 4.37 -11.82
N LEU A 97 -12.82 4.15 -10.82
CA LEU A 97 -12.52 5.18 -9.84
C LEU A 97 -11.67 6.29 -10.48
N PRO A 98 -12.01 7.58 -10.30
CA PRO A 98 -11.25 8.70 -10.90
C PRO A 98 -9.75 8.73 -10.54
N HIS A 99 -9.37 8.11 -9.43
CA HIS A 99 -7.98 7.99 -8.97
C HIS A 99 -7.20 6.90 -9.70
N THR A 100 -7.89 6.00 -10.42
CA THR A 100 -7.25 4.81 -11.00
C THR A 100 -6.75 5.09 -12.41
N GLY A 101 -5.44 5.06 -12.58
CA GLY A 101 -4.79 5.17 -13.89
C GLY A 101 -4.89 3.89 -14.72
N GLY A 102 -5.12 2.74 -14.09
CA GLY A 102 -5.34 1.47 -14.76
C GLY A 102 -5.39 0.28 -13.79
N VAL A 103 -6.15 -0.74 -14.20
CA VAL A 103 -6.15 -2.07 -13.58
C VAL A 103 -5.62 -3.06 -14.60
N LEU A 104 -4.52 -3.72 -14.28
CA LEU A 104 -3.81 -4.66 -15.14
C LEU A 104 -3.96 -6.08 -14.57
N ARG A 105 -4.16 -7.05 -15.43
CA ARG A 105 -4.35 -8.46 -15.07
C ARG A 105 -3.29 -9.32 -15.76
N GLU A 106 -3.22 -10.59 -15.41
CA GLU A 106 -2.23 -11.54 -15.94
C GLU A 106 -2.18 -11.59 -17.47
N ASN A 107 -3.30 -11.39 -18.16
CA ASN A 107 -3.38 -11.42 -19.63
C ASN A 107 -2.98 -10.10 -20.30
N ASP A 108 -2.74 -9.04 -19.54
CA ASP A 108 -2.44 -7.69 -20.07
C ASP A 108 -0.92 -7.48 -20.29
N VAL A 109 -0.19 -8.46 -20.79
CA VAL A 109 1.29 -8.46 -20.89
C VAL A 109 1.84 -7.18 -21.54
N GLU A 110 1.26 -6.76 -22.67
CA GLU A 110 1.69 -5.54 -23.37
C GLU A 110 1.45 -4.27 -22.53
N LYS A 111 0.30 -4.20 -21.85
CA LYS A 111 -0.05 -3.06 -20.98
C LYS A 111 0.85 -3.01 -19.76
N ILE A 112 1.23 -4.15 -19.20
CA ILE A 112 2.17 -4.23 -18.06
C ILE A 112 3.53 -3.67 -18.49
N GLY A 113 4.03 -4.02 -19.69
CA GLY A 113 5.26 -3.46 -20.22
C GLY A 113 5.22 -1.94 -20.40
N LYS A 114 4.12 -1.44 -20.99
CA LYS A 114 3.89 0.00 -21.13
C LYS A 114 3.79 0.72 -19.79
N PHE A 115 3.13 0.10 -18.81
CA PHE A 115 3.03 0.63 -17.45
C PHE A 115 4.42 0.81 -16.81
N PHE A 116 5.27 -0.21 -16.79
CA PHE A 116 6.59 -0.08 -16.19
C PHE A 116 7.49 0.91 -16.94
N SER A 117 7.35 1.00 -18.26
CA SER A 117 8.04 2.02 -19.06
C SER A 117 7.58 3.43 -18.70
N MET A 118 6.27 3.63 -18.51
CA MET A 118 5.69 4.90 -18.06
C MET A 118 6.20 5.28 -16.67
N ILE A 119 6.21 4.33 -15.70
CA ILE A 119 6.70 4.60 -14.34
C ILE A 119 8.18 5.02 -14.34
N LYS A 120 9.02 4.39 -15.19
CA LYS A 120 10.42 4.83 -15.36
C LYS A 120 10.50 6.26 -15.89
N GLY A 121 9.70 6.60 -16.90
CA GLY A 121 9.61 7.95 -17.45
C GLY A 121 9.21 8.98 -16.37
N ILE A 122 8.20 8.67 -15.55
CA ILE A 122 7.77 9.53 -14.44
C ILE A 122 8.89 9.76 -13.43
N ILE A 123 9.66 8.72 -13.09
CA ILE A 123 10.82 8.87 -12.18
C ILE A 123 11.84 9.83 -12.79
N ASP A 124 12.16 9.66 -14.08
CA ASP A 124 13.16 10.51 -14.77
C ASP A 124 12.69 11.97 -14.86
N GLU A 125 11.42 12.20 -15.11
CA GLU A 125 10.82 13.54 -15.09
C GLU A 125 10.89 14.16 -13.68
N ARG A 126 10.52 13.40 -12.64
CA ARG A 126 10.57 13.86 -11.26
C ARG A 126 12.00 14.10 -10.78
N LYS A 127 12.98 13.29 -11.20
CA LYS A 127 14.41 13.53 -10.95
C LYS A 127 14.85 14.91 -11.45
N LYS A 128 14.46 15.27 -12.67
CA LYS A 128 14.77 16.58 -13.25
C LYS A 128 14.07 17.70 -12.52
N LEU A 129 12.78 17.51 -12.21
CA LEU A 129 11.94 18.51 -11.59
C LEU A 129 12.38 18.82 -10.14
N PHE A 130 12.74 17.79 -9.36
CA PHE A 130 13.14 17.95 -7.96
C PHE A 130 14.58 18.44 -7.81
N ASN A 131 15.38 18.44 -8.87
CA ASN A 131 16.74 18.96 -8.92
C ASN A 131 17.61 18.56 -7.70
N GLY A 132 17.64 17.26 -7.38
CA GLY A 132 18.36 16.72 -6.22
C GLY A 132 17.59 16.72 -4.90
N GLY A 133 16.41 17.31 -4.85
CA GLY A 133 15.48 17.20 -3.72
C GLY A 133 14.65 15.91 -3.79
N ASN A 134 13.65 15.84 -2.91
CA ASN A 134 12.72 14.71 -2.87
C ASN A 134 11.25 15.19 -2.95
N TYR A 135 10.34 14.24 -3.17
CA TYR A 135 8.91 14.51 -3.30
C TYR A 135 8.32 15.26 -2.10
N ARG A 136 8.70 14.91 -0.86
CA ARG A 136 8.20 15.58 0.35
C ARG A 136 8.61 17.04 0.39
N GLN A 137 9.85 17.35 0.02
CA GLN A 137 10.34 18.74 -0.05
C GLN A 137 9.62 19.50 -1.16
N TYR A 138 9.41 18.87 -2.32
CA TYR A 138 8.70 19.47 -3.44
C TYR A 138 7.26 19.84 -3.05
N VAL A 139 6.51 18.87 -2.47
CA VAL A 139 5.11 19.10 -2.06
C VAL A 139 5.01 20.17 -0.95
N LYS A 140 6.00 20.26 -0.06
CA LYS A 140 6.02 21.30 0.97
C LYS A 140 6.09 22.70 0.39
N VAL A 141 6.77 22.88 -0.74
CA VAL A 141 6.95 24.18 -1.40
C VAL A 141 5.85 24.48 -2.41
N HIS A 142 5.45 23.47 -3.20
CA HIS A 142 4.54 23.64 -4.34
C HIS A 142 3.13 23.09 -4.09
N GLY A 143 2.88 22.48 -2.93
CA GLY A 143 1.61 21.79 -2.67
C GLY A 143 1.49 20.49 -3.48
N THR A 144 0.25 20.02 -3.67
CA THR A 144 -0.06 18.77 -4.37
C THR A 144 -0.24 18.94 -5.87
N GLU A 145 0.66 19.68 -6.54
CA GLU A 145 0.63 19.85 -8.00
C GLU A 145 0.90 18.54 -8.75
N ILE A 146 1.65 17.64 -8.12
CA ILE A 146 1.99 16.32 -8.65
C ILE A 146 1.43 15.27 -7.72
N PRO A 147 0.56 14.35 -8.19
CA PRO A 147 -0.03 13.33 -7.35
C PRO A 147 1.01 12.30 -6.87
N SER A 148 0.82 11.80 -5.65
CA SER A 148 1.43 10.56 -5.22
C SER A 148 0.94 9.41 -6.08
N ILE A 149 1.77 8.41 -6.33
CA ILE A 149 1.39 7.19 -7.05
C ILE A 149 1.49 6.01 -6.09
N VAL A 150 0.41 5.25 -5.94
CA VAL A 150 0.40 3.99 -5.20
C VAL A 150 0.23 2.85 -6.20
N ILE A 151 1.28 2.03 -6.35
CA ILE A 151 1.26 0.82 -7.17
C ILE A 151 0.85 -0.33 -6.27
N VAL A 152 -0.32 -0.89 -6.54
CA VAL A 152 -0.89 -2.01 -5.78
C VAL A 152 -0.66 -3.29 -6.58
N ILE A 153 0.02 -4.28 -5.99
CA ILE A 153 0.22 -5.60 -6.61
C ILE A 153 -0.42 -6.64 -5.70
N ASP A 154 -1.56 -7.18 -6.12
CA ASP A 154 -2.23 -8.25 -5.41
C ASP A 154 -1.74 -9.61 -5.92
N ASN A 155 -1.28 -10.47 -5.01
CA ASN A 155 -0.58 -11.72 -5.26
C ASN A 155 0.77 -11.52 -5.98
N PHE A 156 1.75 -11.01 -5.25
CA PHE A 156 3.07 -10.71 -5.77
C PHE A 156 3.80 -11.94 -6.35
N ALA A 157 3.63 -13.12 -5.74
CA ALA A 157 4.19 -14.37 -6.25
C ALA A 157 3.60 -14.73 -7.62
N GLY A 158 2.28 -14.62 -7.78
CA GLY A 158 1.60 -14.84 -9.06
C GLY A 158 2.03 -13.83 -10.12
N PHE A 159 2.20 -12.54 -9.73
CA PHE A 159 2.75 -11.53 -10.64
C PHE A 159 4.16 -11.92 -11.13
N LYS A 160 5.06 -12.32 -10.24
CA LYS A 160 6.41 -12.75 -10.63
C LYS A 160 6.41 -13.94 -11.57
N GLU A 161 5.62 -14.96 -11.25
CA GLU A 161 5.49 -16.17 -12.07
C GLU A 161 4.99 -15.84 -13.48
N LYS A 162 3.89 -15.09 -13.59
CA LYS A 162 3.25 -14.75 -14.87
C LYS A 162 4.08 -13.80 -15.73
N THR A 163 4.91 -12.97 -15.12
CA THR A 163 5.82 -12.07 -15.85
C THR A 163 7.23 -12.64 -16.01
N GLU A 164 7.46 -13.90 -15.63
CA GLU A 164 8.78 -14.56 -15.71
C GLU A 164 9.89 -13.73 -15.05
N ASN A 165 9.57 -13.02 -13.97
CA ASN A 165 10.46 -12.08 -13.27
C ASN A 165 10.98 -10.90 -14.13
N ALA A 166 10.40 -10.61 -15.30
CA ALA A 166 10.88 -9.57 -16.22
C ALA A 166 10.98 -8.17 -15.59
N TYR A 167 10.24 -7.89 -14.53
CA TYR A 167 10.19 -6.57 -13.88
C TYR A 167 10.87 -6.52 -12.51
N GLU A 168 11.58 -7.58 -12.13
CA GLU A 168 12.22 -7.69 -10.83
C GLU A 168 13.19 -6.53 -10.53
N ASP A 169 14.11 -6.25 -11.45
CA ASP A 169 15.08 -5.15 -11.29
C ASP A 169 14.37 -3.79 -11.21
N THR A 170 13.27 -3.61 -11.94
CA THR A 170 12.47 -2.38 -11.88
C THR A 170 11.81 -2.23 -10.51
N LEU A 171 11.27 -3.32 -9.95
CA LEU A 171 10.65 -3.29 -8.63
C LEU A 171 11.69 -3.11 -7.51
N ILE A 172 12.88 -3.69 -7.63
CA ILE A 172 14.00 -3.44 -6.72
C ILE A 172 14.38 -1.94 -6.75
N HIS A 173 14.48 -1.35 -7.94
CA HIS A 173 14.76 0.08 -8.07
C HIS A 173 13.65 0.95 -7.46
N LEU A 174 12.38 0.62 -7.75
CA LEU A 174 11.21 1.30 -7.17
C LEU A 174 11.16 1.18 -5.65
N SER A 175 11.51 0.02 -5.10
CA SER A 175 11.53 -0.17 -3.64
C SER A 175 12.60 0.69 -2.95
N ARG A 176 13.70 1.00 -3.63
CA ARG A 176 14.79 1.83 -3.07
C ARG A 176 14.51 3.33 -3.22
N GLU A 177 14.08 3.76 -4.39
CA GLU A 177 14.04 5.18 -4.75
C GLU A 177 12.62 5.74 -4.84
N GLY A 178 11.61 4.88 -5.03
CA GLY A 178 10.23 5.30 -5.31
C GLY A 178 9.66 6.29 -4.32
N VAL A 179 9.87 6.06 -3.02
CA VAL A 179 9.40 6.96 -1.95
C VAL A 179 9.95 8.38 -2.14
N GLY A 180 11.22 8.50 -2.52
CA GLY A 180 11.85 9.78 -2.81
C GLY A 180 11.20 10.55 -3.97
N TYR A 181 10.51 9.85 -4.86
CA TYR A 181 9.80 10.41 -6.00
C TYR A 181 8.26 10.36 -5.84
N GLY A 182 7.75 10.07 -4.65
CA GLY A 182 6.31 9.98 -4.38
C GLY A 182 5.62 8.79 -5.03
N ILE A 183 6.35 7.68 -5.22
CA ILE A 183 5.84 6.42 -5.75
C ILE A 183 5.95 5.36 -4.67
N PHE A 184 4.83 4.77 -4.31
CA PHE A 184 4.71 3.81 -3.22
C PHE A 184 4.26 2.45 -3.74
N LEU A 185 4.79 1.40 -3.15
CA LEU A 185 4.36 0.02 -3.40
C LEU A 185 3.45 -0.46 -2.27
N ALA A 186 2.35 -1.11 -2.62
CA ALA A 186 1.49 -1.85 -1.71
C ALA A 186 1.34 -3.27 -2.26
N LEU A 187 2.05 -4.21 -1.64
CA LEU A 187 2.20 -5.58 -2.12
C LEU A 187 1.45 -6.56 -1.22
N SER A 188 0.72 -7.51 -1.79
CA SER A 188 0.22 -8.66 -1.04
C SER A 188 1.01 -9.93 -1.38
N SER A 189 1.33 -10.73 -0.36
CA SER A 189 2.14 -11.95 -0.50
C SER A 189 1.83 -12.92 0.64
N ALA A 190 2.30 -14.17 0.53
CA ALA A 190 2.24 -15.09 1.66
C ALA A 190 3.31 -14.76 2.72
N GLY A 191 4.40 -14.08 2.33
CA GLY A 191 5.49 -13.70 3.22
C GLY A 191 6.65 -13.07 2.46
N PHE A 192 7.85 -13.19 3.03
CA PHE A 192 9.11 -12.82 2.40
C PHE A 192 9.87 -14.08 1.99
N GLY A 193 10.63 -14.01 0.91
CA GLY A 193 11.45 -15.11 0.40
C GLY A 193 11.60 -15.10 -1.12
N MET A 194 12.30 -16.09 -1.66
CA MET A 194 12.61 -16.14 -3.11
C MET A 194 11.37 -16.27 -3.99
N ALA A 195 10.38 -17.09 -3.57
CA ALA A 195 9.12 -17.25 -4.30
C ALA A 195 8.13 -16.10 -4.07
N GLU A 196 8.29 -15.38 -2.99
CA GLU A 196 7.44 -14.30 -2.51
C GLU A 196 8.12 -12.95 -2.70
N ILE A 197 7.97 -12.01 -1.75
CA ILE A 197 8.68 -10.74 -1.76
C ILE A 197 10.15 -11.00 -1.40
N GLN A 198 11.03 -10.83 -2.36
CA GLN A 198 12.46 -11.06 -2.16
C GLN A 198 13.06 -10.08 -1.15
N ASN A 199 14.10 -10.49 -0.44
CA ASN A 199 14.78 -9.66 0.56
C ASN A 199 15.25 -8.30 -0.01
N ARG A 200 15.75 -8.28 -1.26
CA ARG A 200 16.19 -7.03 -1.93
C ARG A 200 15.08 -5.98 -2.08
N ILE A 201 13.81 -6.39 -2.15
CA ILE A 201 12.63 -5.51 -2.13
C ILE A 201 12.17 -5.34 -0.68
N GLY A 202 12.05 -6.43 0.07
CA GLY A 202 11.56 -6.46 1.44
C GLY A 202 12.34 -5.57 2.39
N ASP A 203 13.66 -5.46 2.21
CA ASP A 203 14.53 -4.61 3.06
C ASP A 203 14.20 -3.11 2.96
N ASN A 204 13.51 -2.71 1.89
CA ASN A 204 13.06 -1.34 1.69
C ASN A 204 11.59 -1.11 2.12
N ILE A 205 10.88 -2.18 2.55
CA ILE A 205 9.51 -2.10 3.04
C ILE A 205 9.54 -1.96 4.55
N ARG A 206 9.06 -0.83 5.06
CA ARG A 206 9.03 -0.53 6.50
C ARG A 206 7.72 -0.89 7.15
N THR A 207 6.62 -0.75 6.42
CA THR A 207 5.28 -1.05 6.93
C THR A 207 4.86 -2.44 6.49
N VAL A 208 4.68 -3.32 7.46
CA VAL A 208 4.24 -4.70 7.23
C VAL A 208 2.97 -4.96 8.03
N VAL A 209 1.95 -5.42 7.35
CA VAL A 209 0.71 -5.92 7.97
C VAL A 209 0.70 -7.43 7.84
N SER A 210 0.64 -8.11 8.98
CA SER A 210 0.52 -9.57 9.03
C SER A 210 -0.92 -9.94 9.34
N LEU A 211 -1.54 -10.65 8.42
CA LEU A 211 -2.81 -11.33 8.62
C LEU A 211 -2.55 -12.74 9.14
N GLU A 212 -3.59 -13.59 9.21
CA GLU A 212 -3.44 -14.95 9.69
C GLU A 212 -2.39 -15.75 8.92
N MET A 213 -1.49 -16.40 9.66
CA MET A 213 -0.44 -17.29 9.16
C MET A 213 -0.51 -18.66 9.83
N GLY A 214 -0.08 -19.69 9.10
CA GLY A 214 -0.21 -21.08 9.55
C GLY A 214 0.64 -21.47 10.78
N ASP A 215 1.69 -20.68 11.10
CA ASP A 215 2.54 -20.96 12.25
C ASP A 215 3.28 -19.73 12.78
N LYS A 216 3.80 -19.84 14.02
CA LYS A 216 4.53 -18.77 14.72
C LYS A 216 5.81 -18.34 14.00
N PHE A 217 6.51 -19.25 13.36
CA PHE A 217 7.79 -18.96 12.69
C PHE A 217 7.58 -18.04 11.50
N LYS A 218 6.49 -18.23 10.75
CA LYS A 218 6.12 -17.33 9.64
C LYS A 218 5.83 -15.91 10.12
N TYR A 219 5.15 -15.75 11.27
CA TYR A 219 4.97 -14.42 11.87
C TYR A 219 6.31 -13.78 12.23
N MET A 220 7.21 -14.54 12.87
CA MET A 220 8.54 -14.03 13.26
C MET A 220 9.34 -13.59 12.02
N ASP A 221 9.30 -14.37 10.96
CA ASP A 221 9.99 -14.05 9.71
C ASP A 221 9.44 -12.79 9.06
N VAL A 222 8.12 -12.69 8.94
CA VAL A 222 7.43 -11.54 8.34
C VAL A 222 7.60 -10.28 9.16
N MET A 223 7.48 -10.36 10.48
CA MET A 223 7.62 -9.23 11.39
C MET A 223 9.09 -8.91 11.71
N ARG A 224 10.03 -9.74 11.22
CA ARG A 224 11.47 -9.63 11.51
C ARG A 224 11.76 -9.56 13.00
N ALA A 225 11.00 -10.28 13.80
CA ALA A 225 11.09 -10.33 15.25
C ALA A 225 11.71 -11.63 15.71
N THR A 226 12.56 -11.57 16.73
CA THR A 226 13.20 -12.76 17.32
C THR A 226 12.24 -13.53 18.24
N HIS A 227 11.20 -12.86 18.74
CA HIS A 227 10.17 -13.43 19.58
C HIS A 227 8.84 -12.72 19.37
N ILE A 228 7.76 -13.48 19.19
CA ILE A 228 6.39 -12.98 19.11
C ILE A 228 5.54 -13.78 20.10
N ASP A 229 4.83 -13.07 20.96
CA ASP A 229 3.81 -13.65 21.82
C ASP A 229 2.46 -13.60 21.10
N LEU A 230 2.03 -14.76 20.59
CA LEU A 230 0.76 -14.88 19.87
C LEU A 230 -0.47 -14.72 20.79
N SER A 231 -0.30 -14.77 22.11
CA SER A 231 -1.40 -14.53 23.04
C SER A 231 -1.90 -13.10 23.01
N LEU A 232 -1.08 -12.16 22.53
CA LEU A 232 -1.43 -10.75 22.36
C LEU A 232 -2.04 -10.44 20.98
N ILE A 233 -1.99 -11.40 20.04
CA ILE A 233 -2.60 -11.24 18.70
C ILE A 233 -4.00 -11.86 18.74
N HIS A 234 -4.94 -11.22 19.42
CA HIS A 234 -6.35 -11.55 19.29
C HIS A 234 -6.87 -10.98 17.95
N ILE A 235 -6.90 -11.85 16.93
CA ILE A 235 -7.80 -11.65 15.80
C ILE A 235 -9.18 -12.01 16.33
N SER A 236 -10.01 -11.02 16.63
CA SER A 236 -11.41 -11.26 16.95
C SER A 236 -12.06 -11.95 15.76
N GLU A 237 -12.43 -13.22 15.90
CA GLU A 237 -13.31 -13.87 14.94
C GLU A 237 -14.58 -13.01 14.80
N PRO A 238 -15.08 -12.79 13.57
CA PRO A 238 -16.35 -12.12 13.41
C PRO A 238 -17.40 -12.92 14.18
N THR A 239 -17.94 -12.33 15.24
CA THR A 239 -19.03 -12.90 16.01
C THR A 239 -20.15 -13.26 15.04
N ARG A 240 -20.41 -14.55 14.84
CA ARG A 240 -21.60 -15.02 14.14
C ARG A 240 -22.80 -14.46 14.88
N PRO A 241 -23.73 -13.76 14.20
CA PRO A 241 -24.99 -13.41 14.87
C PRO A 241 -25.69 -14.70 15.30
N LEU A 242 -26.08 -14.74 16.55
CA LEU A 242 -26.91 -15.79 17.12
C LEU A 242 -28.27 -15.77 16.44
#